data_d22e4bb9826c862c3680f54dde44cca5
#
_entry.id   d22e4bb9826c862c3680f54dde44cca5
#
_cell.length_a   1.000
_cell.length_b   1.000
_cell.length_c   1.000
_cell.angle_alpha   90.00
_cell.angle_beta   90.00
_cell.angle_gamma   90.00
#
_symmetry.space_group_name_H-M   'P 1'
#
loop_
_entity.id
_entity.type
_entity.pdbx_description
1 polymer ?
#
loop_
_entity_poly.entity_id
_entity_poly.type
_entity_poly.pdbx_seq_one_letter_code
_entity_poly.pdbx_strand_id
1 'polypeptide(L)'
;MNQQLIEALKSKEDKMIEIRRYLHQHPELSFHEDETAKYIAEFYKGKDVEVETNVGPRGIKVTIDSGKPGKTLAIRADFDALPITEDTGLSFASQNKGVMHACGHDAHTAYMLVLAETLAEMKDSFTGKVVVIHQPAEEVPPGGAKAMIENGVLDGVDHVLGVHVMSTMETGNVYYRPGYVQTGRAFFKLKVQGKGGHGSSPHMANDAIVAGSYFVTALQTVVSRRLSPFETGVVTIGSFDGKGQFNVIKDVVEIEGDVRGLTDATKATIEKEIKRLSKVLEALYGVTCTLEYNDDYPALYNDPEFTEYVAKTLKEADLEFGVEICEPQPPSEDFAYYAKERPSAFIYTGAAVEDGEIYPHHHPKFKISEKSLLISAEAVGTVVLDYLKGDN
;
A
#
# COMPACT_ATOMS: atom_id res chain seq x y z
N MET A 1 -27.47 -17.64 2.61
CA MET A 1 -26.06 -17.72 2.13
C MET A 1 -25.19 -16.76 2.89
N ASN A 2 -25.43 -15.46 2.86
CA ASN A 2 -24.59 -14.50 3.61
C ASN A 2 -24.60 -14.76 5.13
N GLN A 3 -25.75 -15.03 5.75
CA GLN A 3 -25.82 -15.34 7.18
C GLN A 3 -24.99 -16.58 7.57
N GLN A 4 -24.95 -17.62 6.73
CA GLN A 4 -24.11 -18.81 6.96
C GLN A 4 -22.63 -18.48 6.93
N LEU A 5 -22.18 -17.59 6.02
CA LEU A 5 -20.82 -17.10 5.97
C LEU A 5 -20.47 -16.35 7.27
N ILE A 6 -21.33 -15.41 7.68
CA ILE A 6 -21.12 -14.61 8.90
C ILE A 6 -21.01 -15.50 10.15
N GLU A 7 -21.93 -16.46 10.31
CA GLU A 7 -21.89 -17.42 11.42
C GLU A 7 -20.60 -18.28 11.40
N ALA A 8 -20.17 -18.74 10.21
CA ALA A 8 -18.95 -19.49 10.05
C ALA A 8 -17.70 -18.65 10.39
N LEU A 9 -17.64 -17.39 9.94
CA LEU A 9 -16.53 -16.48 10.25
C LEU A 9 -16.49 -16.13 11.74
N LYS A 10 -17.63 -15.81 12.37
CA LYS A 10 -17.72 -15.57 13.82
C LYS A 10 -17.22 -16.76 14.63
N SER A 11 -17.55 -18.00 14.20
CA SER A 11 -17.05 -19.20 14.88
C SER A 11 -15.54 -19.43 14.76
N LYS A 12 -14.89 -18.75 13.83
CA LYS A 12 -13.44 -18.84 13.56
C LYS A 12 -12.67 -17.56 13.95
N GLU A 13 -13.28 -16.61 14.65
CA GLU A 13 -12.65 -15.34 15.03
C GLU A 13 -11.39 -15.55 15.85
N ASP A 14 -11.42 -16.43 16.87
CA ASP A 14 -10.24 -16.78 17.69
C ASP A 14 -9.09 -17.28 16.83
N LYS A 15 -9.38 -18.07 15.78
CA LYS A 15 -8.37 -18.54 14.83
C LYS A 15 -7.74 -17.40 14.03
N MET A 16 -8.50 -16.40 13.61
CA MET A 16 -7.96 -15.20 12.95
C MET A 16 -6.99 -14.46 13.89
N ILE A 17 -7.39 -14.28 15.14
CA ILE A 17 -6.58 -13.61 16.17
C ILE A 17 -5.29 -14.40 16.45
N GLU A 18 -5.36 -15.72 16.59
CA GLU A 18 -4.18 -16.57 16.78
C GLU A 18 -3.20 -16.47 15.61
N ILE A 19 -3.69 -16.55 14.37
CA ILE A 19 -2.86 -16.42 13.16
C ILE A 19 -2.22 -15.03 13.11
N ARG A 20 -2.99 -13.96 13.32
CA ARG A 20 -2.48 -12.59 13.35
C ARG A 20 -1.35 -12.44 14.36
N ARG A 21 -1.56 -12.91 15.60
CA ARG A 21 -0.57 -12.80 16.67
C ARG A 21 0.70 -13.61 16.38
N TYR A 22 0.56 -14.78 15.75
CA TYR A 22 1.69 -15.57 15.29
C TYR A 22 2.51 -14.82 14.23
N LEU A 23 1.86 -14.27 13.21
CA LEU A 23 2.52 -13.49 12.14
C LEU A 23 3.18 -12.24 12.73
N HIS A 24 2.50 -11.54 13.64
CA HIS A 24 3.04 -10.37 14.33
C HIS A 24 4.33 -10.66 15.11
N GLN A 25 4.45 -11.85 15.70
CA GLN A 25 5.66 -12.31 16.39
C GLN A 25 6.80 -12.67 15.45
N HIS A 26 6.50 -13.02 14.19
CA HIS A 26 7.47 -13.53 13.20
C HIS A 26 7.49 -12.68 11.93
N PRO A 27 7.62 -11.34 12.02
CA PRO A 27 7.58 -10.47 10.85
C PRO A 27 8.83 -10.63 9.99
N GLU A 28 8.67 -10.55 8.67
CA GLU A 28 9.76 -10.58 7.71
C GLU A 28 9.69 -9.35 6.80
N LEU A 29 10.87 -8.82 6.43
CA LEU A 29 10.97 -7.62 5.58
C LEU A 29 10.54 -7.92 4.13
N SER A 30 10.09 -6.89 3.43
CA SER A 30 9.83 -6.92 1.98
C SER A 30 10.96 -7.60 1.22
N PHE A 31 10.62 -8.49 0.30
CA PHE A 31 11.52 -9.35 -0.48
C PHE A 31 12.30 -10.40 0.32
N HIS A 32 11.99 -10.63 1.59
CA HIS A 32 12.64 -11.61 2.47
C HIS A 32 11.63 -12.46 3.24
N GLU A 33 10.37 -12.52 2.80
CA GLU A 33 9.23 -13.16 3.48
C GLU A 33 9.17 -14.67 3.21
N ASP A 34 10.28 -15.39 3.38
CA ASP A 34 10.37 -16.81 3.00
C ASP A 34 9.56 -17.72 3.92
N GLU A 35 9.63 -17.52 5.25
CA GLU A 35 8.89 -18.32 6.22
C GLU A 35 7.41 -17.93 6.25
N THR A 36 7.07 -16.66 6.05
CA THR A 36 5.69 -16.19 5.94
C THR A 36 5.00 -16.80 4.72
N ALA A 37 5.65 -16.76 3.55
CA ALA A 37 5.12 -17.40 2.34
C ALA A 37 4.92 -18.91 2.50
N LYS A 38 5.87 -19.57 3.16
CA LYS A 38 5.77 -21.00 3.50
C LYS A 38 4.61 -21.28 4.45
N TYR A 39 4.44 -20.46 5.51
CA TYR A 39 3.33 -20.56 6.45
C TYR A 39 1.98 -20.46 5.73
N ILE A 40 1.84 -19.47 4.85
CA ILE A 40 0.63 -19.29 4.03
C ILE A 40 0.36 -20.51 3.15
N ALA A 41 1.37 -21.01 2.42
CA ALA A 41 1.21 -22.18 1.56
C ALA A 41 0.86 -23.43 2.38
N GLU A 42 1.45 -23.62 3.55
CA GLU A 42 1.17 -24.74 4.44
C GLU A 42 -0.24 -24.70 5.03
N PHE A 43 -0.78 -23.52 5.29
CA PHE A 43 -2.16 -23.34 5.77
C PHE A 43 -3.19 -23.97 4.82
N TYR A 44 -2.92 -23.96 3.51
CA TYR A 44 -3.84 -24.53 2.51
C TYR A 44 -3.67 -26.04 2.27
N LYS A 45 -2.69 -26.69 2.87
CA LYS A 45 -2.52 -28.15 2.70
C LYS A 45 -3.74 -28.94 3.15
N GLY A 46 -4.23 -29.78 2.26
CA GLY A 46 -5.39 -30.64 2.51
C GLY A 46 -6.74 -29.93 2.39
N LYS A 47 -6.78 -28.66 2.02
CA LYS A 47 -8.01 -27.93 1.67
C LYS A 47 -8.32 -28.11 0.18
N ASP A 48 -9.59 -28.01 -0.16
CA ASP A 48 -10.08 -28.17 -1.53
C ASP A 48 -9.92 -26.87 -2.34
N VAL A 49 -8.67 -26.50 -2.59
CA VAL A 49 -8.23 -25.32 -3.33
C VAL A 49 -7.00 -25.64 -4.18
N GLU A 50 -6.81 -24.91 -5.26
CA GLU A 50 -5.56 -24.94 -6.03
C GLU A 50 -4.60 -23.88 -5.50
N VAL A 51 -3.33 -24.24 -5.24
CA VAL A 51 -2.31 -23.33 -4.70
C VAL A 51 -1.14 -23.26 -5.66
N GLU A 52 -0.87 -22.08 -6.17
CA GLU A 52 0.31 -21.74 -6.96
C GLU A 52 1.26 -20.89 -6.11
N THR A 53 2.47 -21.38 -5.87
CA THR A 53 3.52 -20.65 -5.15
C THR A 53 4.51 -20.02 -6.11
N ASN A 54 5.21 -18.95 -5.68
CA ASN A 54 6.15 -18.20 -6.51
C ASN A 54 5.51 -17.60 -7.78
N VAL A 55 4.28 -17.13 -7.66
CA VAL A 55 3.65 -16.27 -8.67
C VAL A 55 4.23 -14.86 -8.51
N GLY A 56 5.34 -14.59 -9.20
CA GLY A 56 6.32 -13.62 -8.77
C GLY A 56 7.12 -14.14 -7.55
N PRO A 57 8.22 -13.50 -7.16
CA PRO A 57 9.01 -13.93 -5.99
C PRO A 57 8.14 -13.97 -4.73
N ARG A 58 8.01 -15.13 -4.09
CA ARG A 58 7.23 -15.40 -2.85
C ARG A 58 5.71 -15.19 -2.94
N GLY A 59 5.19 -14.67 -4.05
CA GLY A 59 3.74 -14.49 -4.24
C GLY A 59 3.00 -15.84 -4.26
N ILE A 60 1.80 -15.88 -3.67
CA ILE A 60 0.97 -17.08 -3.64
C ILE A 60 -0.40 -16.73 -4.21
N LYS A 61 -0.85 -17.53 -5.18
CA LYS A 61 -2.19 -17.48 -5.74
C LYS A 61 -2.95 -18.73 -5.31
N VAL A 62 -4.12 -18.53 -4.73
CA VAL A 62 -5.02 -19.62 -4.35
C VAL A 62 -6.32 -19.49 -5.12
N THR A 63 -6.70 -20.55 -5.85
CA THR A 63 -7.94 -20.58 -6.61
C THR A 63 -8.96 -21.46 -5.93
N ILE A 64 -10.11 -20.90 -5.60
CA ILE A 64 -11.30 -21.60 -5.11
C ILE A 64 -12.27 -21.67 -6.26
N ASP A 65 -12.39 -22.85 -6.88
CA ASP A 65 -13.25 -23.09 -8.05
C ASP A 65 -14.54 -23.78 -7.60
N SER A 66 -15.68 -23.15 -7.85
CA SER A 66 -17.00 -23.75 -7.57
C SER A 66 -17.36 -24.93 -8.50
N GLY A 67 -16.59 -25.12 -9.58
CA GLY A 67 -16.91 -26.09 -10.63
C GLY A 67 -18.09 -25.67 -11.52
N LYS A 68 -18.67 -24.49 -11.32
CA LYS A 68 -19.77 -23.94 -12.08
C LYS A 68 -19.31 -22.76 -12.93
N PRO A 69 -19.78 -22.58 -14.16
CA PRO A 69 -19.47 -21.41 -14.96
C PRO A 69 -19.86 -20.11 -14.24
N GLY A 70 -19.03 -19.08 -14.33
CA GLY A 70 -19.30 -17.77 -13.71
C GLY A 70 -18.12 -16.83 -13.83
N LYS A 71 -18.21 -15.68 -13.17
CA LYS A 71 -17.17 -14.67 -13.08
C LYS A 71 -16.04 -15.10 -12.15
N THR A 72 -14.92 -14.38 -12.22
CA THR A 72 -13.80 -14.56 -11.32
C THR A 72 -13.52 -13.26 -10.56
N LEU A 73 -13.59 -13.30 -9.24
CA LEU A 73 -13.21 -12.20 -8.37
C LEU A 73 -11.89 -12.51 -7.68
N ALA A 74 -10.90 -11.62 -7.82
CA ALA A 74 -9.70 -11.69 -7.01
C ALA A 74 -9.84 -10.87 -5.73
N ILE A 75 -9.31 -11.40 -4.63
CA ILE A 75 -9.21 -10.72 -3.34
C ILE A 75 -7.75 -10.73 -2.89
N ARG A 76 -7.23 -9.60 -2.39
CA ARG A 76 -5.79 -9.43 -2.11
C ARG A 76 -5.53 -9.14 -0.64
N ALA A 77 -4.50 -9.77 -0.10
CA ALA A 77 -3.84 -9.44 1.14
C ALA A 77 -2.32 -9.44 0.96
N ASP A 78 -1.66 -8.43 1.48
CA ASP A 78 -0.21 -8.35 1.59
C ASP A 78 0.29 -9.01 2.88
N PHE A 79 1.62 -9.26 2.99
CA PHE A 79 2.16 -9.96 4.16
C PHE A 79 3.58 -9.57 4.60
N ASP A 80 4.16 -8.52 4.03
CA ASP A 80 5.49 -8.02 4.41
C ASP A 80 5.45 -7.10 5.63
N ALA A 81 6.61 -6.88 6.26
CA ALA A 81 6.80 -6.06 7.43
C ALA A 81 7.90 -5.00 7.23
N LEU A 82 8.05 -4.11 8.20
CA LEU A 82 8.88 -2.92 8.14
C LEU A 82 10.12 -3.01 9.04
N PRO A 83 11.22 -2.30 8.66
CA PRO A 83 12.45 -2.22 9.48
C PRO A 83 12.28 -1.27 10.67
N ILE A 84 11.36 -1.61 11.58
CA ILE A 84 11.00 -0.82 12.75
C ILE A 84 11.24 -1.64 14.02
N THR A 85 11.87 -1.04 15.02
CA THR A 85 11.95 -1.66 16.36
C THR A 85 10.66 -1.41 17.11
N GLU A 86 9.95 -2.48 17.44
CA GLU A 86 8.66 -2.41 18.11
C GLU A 86 8.77 -1.91 19.55
N ASP A 87 7.85 -1.01 19.95
CA ASP A 87 7.71 -0.45 21.31
C ASP A 87 6.22 -0.44 21.75
N THR A 88 5.48 -1.48 21.41
CA THR A 88 4.04 -1.58 21.71
C THR A 88 3.74 -2.08 23.10
N GLY A 89 4.63 -2.88 23.69
CA GLY A 89 4.41 -3.59 24.95
C GLY A 89 3.37 -4.73 24.88
N LEU A 90 3.03 -5.19 23.65
CA LEU A 90 2.12 -6.33 23.46
C LEU A 90 2.76 -7.65 23.91
N SER A 91 1.96 -8.57 24.45
CA SER A 91 2.44 -9.91 24.86
C SER A 91 2.88 -10.77 23.66
N PHE A 92 2.45 -10.41 22.47
CA PHE A 92 2.80 -11.02 21.19
C PHE A 92 3.64 -10.10 20.29
N ALA A 93 4.42 -9.19 20.89
CA ALA A 93 5.34 -8.32 20.17
C ALA A 93 6.34 -9.11 19.33
N SER A 94 6.87 -8.48 18.29
CA SER A 94 7.85 -9.07 17.38
C SER A 94 9.02 -9.73 18.11
N GLN A 95 9.36 -10.94 17.70
CA GLN A 95 10.55 -11.68 18.13
C GLN A 95 11.76 -11.40 17.21
N ASN A 96 11.55 -10.75 16.07
CA ASN A 96 12.58 -10.35 15.12
C ASN A 96 13.03 -8.92 15.40
N LYS A 97 14.16 -8.77 16.10
CA LYS A 97 14.67 -7.45 16.50
C LYS A 97 14.84 -6.52 15.29
N GLY A 98 14.22 -5.34 15.38
CA GLY A 98 14.30 -4.32 14.32
C GLY A 98 13.33 -4.55 13.15
N VAL A 99 12.41 -5.51 13.27
CA VAL A 99 11.36 -5.76 12.27
C VAL A 99 10.00 -5.81 12.97
N MET A 100 8.99 -5.17 12.39
CA MET A 100 7.66 -5.09 12.98
C MET A 100 6.59 -5.03 11.89
N HIS A 101 5.46 -5.73 12.09
CA HIS A 101 4.24 -5.43 11.35
C HIS A 101 3.61 -4.12 11.84
N ALA A 102 4.08 -3.00 11.30
CA ALA A 102 3.59 -1.66 11.67
C ALA A 102 2.64 -1.06 10.62
N CYS A 103 2.16 -1.90 9.67
CA CYS A 103 1.14 -1.51 8.69
C CYS A 103 -0.14 -2.37 8.74
N GLY A 104 -0.13 -3.47 9.50
CA GLY A 104 -1.32 -4.33 9.68
C GLY A 104 -1.40 -5.50 8.69
N HIS A 105 -0.33 -5.79 7.94
CA HIS A 105 -0.31 -6.88 6.96
C HIS A 105 -0.43 -8.26 7.61
N ASP A 106 -0.05 -8.40 8.88
CA ASP A 106 -0.36 -9.56 9.73
C ASP A 106 -1.87 -9.79 9.88
N ALA A 107 -2.65 -8.72 10.03
CA ALA A 107 -4.11 -8.77 10.09
C ALA A 107 -4.72 -9.09 8.71
N HIS A 108 -4.19 -8.48 7.63
CA HIS A 108 -4.64 -8.75 6.26
C HIS A 108 -4.49 -10.23 5.91
N THR A 109 -3.33 -10.81 6.19
CA THR A 109 -3.06 -12.23 5.96
C THR A 109 -3.94 -13.11 6.84
N ALA A 110 -4.10 -12.76 8.12
CA ALA A 110 -4.85 -13.58 9.07
C ALA A 110 -6.33 -13.71 8.70
N TYR A 111 -7.03 -12.60 8.47
CA TYR A 111 -8.43 -12.70 8.08
C TYR A 111 -8.60 -13.35 6.71
N MET A 112 -7.69 -13.09 5.75
CA MET A 112 -7.76 -13.64 4.41
C MET A 112 -7.62 -15.17 4.39
N LEU A 113 -6.70 -15.72 5.20
CA LEU A 113 -6.52 -17.18 5.31
C LEU A 113 -7.80 -17.86 5.82
N VAL A 114 -8.43 -17.31 6.86
CA VAL A 114 -9.66 -17.88 7.43
C VAL A 114 -10.86 -17.66 6.53
N LEU A 115 -10.95 -16.51 5.86
CA LEU A 115 -11.97 -16.26 4.85
C LEU A 115 -11.86 -17.24 3.68
N ALA A 116 -10.66 -17.44 3.14
CA ALA A 116 -10.42 -18.36 2.02
C ALA A 116 -10.78 -19.81 2.39
N GLU A 117 -10.41 -20.26 3.60
CA GLU A 117 -10.83 -21.57 4.12
C GLU A 117 -12.35 -21.68 4.18
N THR A 118 -13.02 -20.65 4.69
CA THR A 118 -14.48 -20.63 4.82
C THR A 118 -15.17 -20.62 3.45
N LEU A 119 -14.65 -19.85 2.49
CA LEU A 119 -15.18 -19.84 1.11
C LEU A 119 -14.96 -21.19 0.41
N ALA A 120 -13.83 -21.87 0.66
CA ALA A 120 -13.57 -23.22 0.13
C ALA A 120 -14.58 -24.24 0.67
N GLU A 121 -14.91 -24.18 1.97
CA GLU A 121 -15.96 -24.99 2.60
C GLU A 121 -17.36 -24.71 2.03
N MET A 122 -17.57 -23.50 1.50
CA MET A 122 -18.85 -23.04 0.95
C MET A 122 -18.87 -22.98 -0.59
N LYS A 123 -17.90 -23.56 -1.29
CA LYS A 123 -17.75 -23.41 -2.75
C LYS A 123 -18.96 -23.83 -3.56
N ASP A 124 -19.79 -24.73 -3.05
CA ASP A 124 -21.04 -25.15 -3.69
C ASP A 124 -22.13 -24.06 -3.67
N SER A 125 -21.98 -23.02 -2.86
CA SER A 125 -22.97 -21.96 -2.69
C SER A 125 -22.83 -20.79 -3.66
N PHE A 126 -21.79 -20.76 -4.49
CA PHE A 126 -21.57 -19.71 -5.50
C PHE A 126 -21.23 -20.30 -6.88
N THR A 127 -21.04 -19.44 -7.88
CA THR A 127 -20.63 -19.80 -9.25
C THR A 127 -19.28 -19.14 -9.57
N GLY A 128 -18.58 -19.63 -10.60
CA GLY A 128 -17.30 -19.05 -11.00
C GLY A 128 -16.19 -19.35 -9.98
N LYS A 129 -15.25 -18.39 -9.82
CA LYS A 129 -14.02 -18.59 -9.06
C LYS A 129 -13.70 -17.42 -8.14
N VAL A 130 -13.07 -17.74 -7.01
CA VAL A 130 -12.37 -16.78 -6.17
C VAL A 130 -10.87 -16.99 -6.34
N VAL A 131 -10.13 -15.94 -6.66
CA VAL A 131 -8.66 -15.93 -6.66
C VAL A 131 -8.19 -15.16 -5.44
N VAL A 132 -7.52 -15.82 -4.51
CA VAL A 132 -6.89 -15.18 -3.35
C VAL A 132 -5.46 -14.87 -3.70
N ILE A 133 -5.09 -13.61 -3.62
CA ILE A 133 -3.74 -13.10 -3.88
C ILE A 133 -3.09 -12.81 -2.54
N HIS A 134 -2.12 -13.64 -2.13
CA HIS A 134 -1.22 -13.32 -1.03
C HIS A 134 0.03 -12.68 -1.61
N GLN A 135 0.20 -11.39 -1.34
CA GLN A 135 1.19 -10.55 -1.99
C GLN A 135 2.34 -10.20 -1.05
N PRO A 136 3.62 -10.47 -1.44
CA PRO A 136 4.80 -9.97 -0.75
C PRO A 136 5.10 -8.51 -1.08
N ALA A 137 6.00 -7.88 -0.32
CA ALA A 137 6.75 -6.68 -0.67
C ALA A 137 5.91 -5.48 -1.14
N GLU A 138 4.85 -5.13 -0.41
CA GLU A 138 4.08 -3.92 -0.68
C GLU A 138 4.88 -2.66 -0.31
N GLU A 139 5.61 -2.69 0.79
CA GLU A 139 6.22 -1.53 1.44
C GLU A 139 7.46 -0.98 0.70
N VAL A 140 8.05 -1.76 -0.18
CA VAL A 140 9.31 -1.39 -0.86
C VAL A 140 9.18 -1.50 -2.38
N PRO A 141 9.34 -0.39 -3.12
CA PRO A 141 9.35 -0.43 -4.59
C PRO A 141 10.41 -1.39 -5.15
N PRO A 142 10.11 -2.04 -6.27
CA PRO A 142 8.97 -1.85 -7.18
C PRO A 142 7.67 -2.52 -6.76
N GLY A 143 7.57 -3.08 -5.56
CA GLY A 143 6.41 -3.79 -5.04
C GLY A 143 6.31 -5.24 -5.54
N GLY A 144 5.50 -6.03 -4.82
CA GLY A 144 5.21 -7.41 -5.21
C GLY A 144 4.13 -7.53 -6.28
N ALA A 145 3.18 -6.58 -6.30
CA ALA A 145 2.04 -6.61 -7.21
C ALA A 145 2.45 -6.72 -8.69
N LYS A 146 3.41 -5.89 -9.11
CA LYS A 146 3.89 -5.87 -10.50
C LYS A 146 4.45 -7.23 -10.93
N ALA A 147 5.30 -7.83 -10.11
CA ALA A 147 5.88 -9.13 -10.38
C ALA A 147 4.81 -10.24 -10.42
N MET A 148 3.81 -10.19 -9.55
CA MET A 148 2.70 -11.14 -9.56
C MET A 148 1.84 -11.01 -10.83
N ILE A 149 1.56 -9.79 -11.28
CA ILE A 149 0.83 -9.51 -12.54
C ILE A 149 1.61 -10.08 -13.73
N GLU A 150 2.92 -9.79 -13.83
CA GLU A 150 3.80 -10.32 -14.89
C GLU A 150 3.87 -11.86 -14.91
N ASN A 151 3.57 -12.51 -13.78
CA ASN A 151 3.50 -13.96 -13.64
C ASN A 151 2.06 -14.52 -13.69
N GLY A 152 1.10 -13.76 -14.22
CA GLY A 152 -0.24 -14.24 -14.59
C GLY A 152 -1.22 -14.36 -13.42
N VAL A 153 -1.02 -13.66 -12.30
CA VAL A 153 -1.95 -13.70 -11.16
C VAL A 153 -3.36 -13.22 -11.52
N LEU A 154 -3.48 -12.34 -12.53
CA LEU A 154 -4.75 -11.80 -13.02
C LEU A 154 -5.33 -12.54 -14.25
N ASP A 155 -4.79 -13.69 -14.64
CA ASP A 155 -5.29 -14.44 -15.77
C ASP A 155 -6.72 -14.96 -15.50
N GLY A 156 -7.67 -14.52 -16.34
CA GLY A 156 -9.08 -14.86 -16.19
C GLY A 156 -9.83 -14.14 -15.06
N VAL A 157 -9.19 -13.17 -14.39
CA VAL A 157 -9.82 -12.33 -13.34
C VAL A 157 -10.62 -11.20 -13.97
N ASP A 158 -11.87 -11.01 -13.53
CA ASP A 158 -12.75 -9.92 -13.97
C ASP A 158 -12.59 -8.65 -13.15
N HIS A 159 -12.54 -8.78 -11.80
CA HIS A 159 -12.40 -7.66 -10.86
C HIS A 159 -11.46 -8.02 -9.72
N VAL A 160 -10.89 -6.98 -9.07
CA VAL A 160 -10.02 -7.17 -7.90
C VAL A 160 -10.54 -6.35 -6.72
N LEU A 161 -10.62 -6.96 -5.55
CA LEU A 161 -10.96 -6.30 -4.29
C LEU A 161 -9.80 -6.37 -3.32
N GLY A 162 -9.38 -5.23 -2.78
CA GLY A 162 -8.41 -5.12 -1.70
C GLY A 162 -9.01 -4.45 -0.47
N VAL A 163 -8.48 -4.81 0.70
CA VAL A 163 -8.84 -4.18 1.97
C VAL A 163 -7.59 -3.86 2.76
N HIS A 164 -7.55 -2.66 3.36
CA HIS A 164 -6.50 -2.28 4.29
C HIS A 164 -7.09 -1.89 5.65
N VAL A 165 -6.53 -2.39 6.74
CA VAL A 165 -6.90 -1.97 8.09
C VAL A 165 -6.28 -0.61 8.42
N MET A 166 -7.06 0.31 8.98
CA MET A 166 -6.61 1.68 9.24
C MET A 166 -6.68 2.01 10.73
N SER A 167 -5.52 2.08 11.39
CA SER A 167 -5.43 2.39 12.84
C SER A 167 -5.96 3.79 13.19
N THR A 168 -6.09 4.68 12.23
CA THR A 168 -6.59 6.06 12.41
C THR A 168 -8.05 6.23 12.06
N MET A 169 -8.73 5.16 11.61
CA MET A 169 -10.16 5.15 11.32
C MET A 169 -10.92 4.37 12.39
N GLU A 170 -12.11 4.83 12.74
CA GLU A 170 -12.93 4.25 13.80
C GLU A 170 -13.28 2.79 13.52
N THR A 171 -13.03 1.91 14.50
CA THR A 171 -13.42 0.50 14.47
C THR A 171 -14.94 0.36 14.50
N GLY A 172 -15.46 -0.60 13.73
CA GLY A 172 -16.90 -0.79 13.53
C GLY A 172 -17.42 -0.18 12.23
N ASN A 173 -16.54 0.33 11.38
CA ASN A 173 -16.89 0.85 10.08
C ASN A 173 -15.97 0.32 8.98
N VAL A 174 -16.54 0.16 7.78
CA VAL A 174 -15.82 -0.03 6.52
C VAL A 174 -15.94 1.26 5.71
N TYR A 175 -14.84 1.69 5.12
CA TYR A 175 -14.76 2.94 4.40
C TYR A 175 -14.44 2.69 2.92
N TYR A 176 -15.07 3.47 2.05
CA TYR A 176 -14.88 3.36 0.61
C TYR A 176 -14.81 4.73 -0.05
N ARG A 177 -14.23 4.78 -1.24
CA ARG A 177 -14.23 5.97 -2.09
C ARG A 177 -14.14 5.57 -3.56
N PRO A 178 -15.10 5.96 -4.43
CA PRO A 178 -14.95 5.86 -5.88
C PRO A 178 -13.92 6.86 -6.41
N GLY A 179 -13.19 6.48 -7.45
CA GLY A 179 -12.16 7.34 -8.04
C GLY A 179 -10.83 7.25 -7.27
N TYR A 180 -10.06 8.32 -7.30
CA TYR A 180 -8.75 8.34 -6.62
C TYR A 180 -8.90 8.24 -5.10
N VAL A 181 -8.29 7.21 -4.52
CA VAL A 181 -8.41 6.88 -3.09
C VAL A 181 -7.08 6.99 -2.33
N GLN A 182 -5.94 6.80 -3.02
CA GLN A 182 -4.61 7.04 -2.44
C GLN A 182 -3.68 7.75 -3.43
N THR A 183 -2.69 8.48 -2.89
CA THR A 183 -1.71 9.17 -3.73
C THR A 183 -0.76 8.19 -4.40
N GLY A 184 -0.32 8.53 -5.60
CA GLY A 184 0.87 7.92 -6.17
C GLY A 184 2.14 8.54 -5.59
N ARG A 185 3.24 7.82 -5.69
CA ARG A 185 4.55 8.19 -5.16
C ARG A 185 5.60 8.25 -6.26
N ALA A 186 6.53 9.17 -6.10
CA ALA A 186 7.82 9.18 -6.79
C ALA A 186 8.88 9.75 -5.86
N PHE A 187 10.15 9.47 -6.12
CA PHE A 187 11.25 10.13 -5.42
C PHE A 187 12.32 10.59 -6.41
N PHE A 188 13.12 11.56 -6.00
CA PHE A 188 14.23 12.04 -6.82
C PHE A 188 15.50 12.25 -6.00
N LYS A 189 16.66 12.13 -6.70
CA LYS A 189 17.97 12.53 -6.22
C LYS A 189 18.53 13.54 -7.19
N LEU A 190 18.93 14.69 -6.67
CA LEU A 190 19.58 15.74 -7.43
C LEU A 190 20.98 15.96 -6.89
N LYS A 191 21.99 15.68 -7.71
CA LYS A 191 23.38 16.08 -7.45
C LYS A 191 23.64 17.41 -8.14
N VAL A 192 24.01 18.43 -7.36
CA VAL A 192 24.44 19.75 -7.84
C VAL A 192 25.96 19.83 -7.74
N GLN A 193 26.63 19.78 -8.88
CA GLN A 193 28.07 19.89 -8.99
C GLN A 193 28.46 21.31 -9.38
N GLY A 194 29.10 22.03 -8.46
CA GLY A 194 29.71 23.32 -8.66
C GLY A 194 31.24 23.21 -8.74
N LYS A 195 31.88 24.28 -8.35
CA LYS A 195 33.37 24.40 -8.23
C LYS A 195 33.70 24.92 -6.84
N GLY A 196 34.40 24.12 -6.05
CA GLY A 196 34.84 24.47 -4.71
C GLY A 196 35.93 25.53 -4.72
N GLY A 197 36.16 26.16 -3.56
CA GLY A 197 37.17 27.19 -3.43
C GLY A 197 37.33 27.68 -1.99
N HIS A 198 38.24 28.62 -1.81
CA HIS A 198 38.46 29.28 -0.52
C HIS A 198 37.27 30.23 -0.21
N GLY A 199 36.72 30.17 1.00
CA GLY A 199 35.55 30.96 1.39
C GLY A 199 35.68 32.48 1.21
N SER A 200 36.90 33.01 1.21
CA SER A 200 37.16 34.42 0.94
C SER A 200 37.29 34.79 -0.55
N SER A 201 37.28 33.80 -1.43
CA SER A 201 37.45 33.99 -2.89
C SER A 201 36.32 33.42 -3.71
N PRO A 202 35.04 33.80 -3.43
CA PRO A 202 33.85 33.20 -4.08
C PRO A 202 33.79 33.47 -5.59
N HIS A 203 34.43 34.50 -6.09
CA HIS A 203 34.49 34.84 -7.51
C HIS A 203 35.28 33.82 -8.36
N MET A 204 36.04 32.92 -7.72
CA MET A 204 36.80 31.83 -8.37
C MET A 204 36.10 30.46 -8.28
N ALA A 205 34.91 30.41 -7.68
CA ALA A 205 34.16 29.19 -7.40
C ALA A 205 32.73 29.28 -7.95
N ASN A 206 32.02 28.13 -7.98
CA ASN A 206 30.58 28.06 -8.20
C ASN A 206 30.00 27.32 -7.00
N ASP A 207 29.31 28.03 -6.13
CA ASP A 207 28.86 27.53 -4.83
C ASP A 207 27.67 26.59 -4.97
N ALA A 208 27.92 25.28 -4.74
CA ALA A 208 26.88 24.26 -4.82
C ALA A 208 25.81 24.39 -3.71
N ILE A 209 26.19 24.88 -2.50
CA ILE A 209 25.25 25.11 -1.40
C ILE A 209 24.27 26.24 -1.76
N VAL A 210 24.75 27.33 -2.29
CA VAL A 210 23.89 28.46 -2.75
C VAL A 210 22.97 27.96 -3.83
N ALA A 211 23.48 27.31 -4.87
CA ALA A 211 22.65 26.77 -5.96
C ALA A 211 21.58 25.79 -5.44
N GLY A 212 21.95 24.81 -4.62
CA GLY A 212 21.02 23.85 -4.03
C GLY A 212 19.94 24.49 -3.16
N SER A 213 20.29 25.53 -2.39
CA SER A 213 19.35 26.27 -1.54
C SER A 213 18.28 26.99 -2.38
N TYR A 214 18.68 27.60 -3.50
CA TYR A 214 17.73 28.21 -4.44
C TYR A 214 16.86 27.16 -5.14
N PHE A 215 17.40 25.98 -5.45
CA PHE A 215 16.57 24.88 -5.97
C PHE A 215 15.46 24.51 -4.99
N VAL A 216 15.78 24.28 -3.70
CA VAL A 216 14.81 23.96 -2.65
C VAL A 216 13.72 25.02 -2.54
N THR A 217 14.12 26.30 -2.57
CA THR A 217 13.17 27.43 -2.51
C THR A 217 12.28 27.49 -3.75
N ALA A 218 12.85 27.37 -4.94
CA ALA A 218 12.11 27.38 -6.21
C ALA A 218 11.15 26.19 -6.32
N LEU A 219 11.55 25.03 -5.80
CA LEU A 219 10.74 23.81 -5.82
C LEU A 219 9.38 23.98 -5.11
N GLN A 220 9.31 24.80 -4.05
CA GLN A 220 8.05 25.10 -3.36
C GLN A 220 7.00 25.74 -4.29
N THR A 221 7.45 26.40 -5.35
CA THR A 221 6.54 27.02 -6.33
C THR A 221 5.90 26.00 -7.26
N VAL A 222 6.38 24.78 -7.33
CA VAL A 222 5.78 23.73 -8.16
C VAL A 222 4.36 23.45 -7.68
N VAL A 223 4.18 23.14 -6.39
CA VAL A 223 2.86 22.93 -5.82
C VAL A 223 2.03 24.21 -5.83
N SER A 224 2.59 25.32 -5.36
CA SER A 224 1.82 26.54 -5.13
C SER A 224 1.53 27.34 -6.41
N ARG A 225 2.22 27.12 -7.55
CA ARG A 225 2.11 27.95 -8.77
C ARG A 225 2.02 27.16 -10.08
N ARG A 226 2.14 25.82 -10.06
CA ARG A 226 2.11 24.98 -11.26
C ARG A 226 0.97 23.97 -11.27
N LEU A 227 0.53 23.53 -10.08
CA LEU A 227 -0.67 22.71 -9.96
C LEU A 227 -1.92 23.60 -9.95
N SER A 228 -3.02 23.05 -10.45
CA SER A 228 -4.35 23.64 -10.25
C SER A 228 -4.67 23.68 -8.74
N PRO A 229 -5.40 24.69 -8.24
CA PRO A 229 -5.81 24.75 -6.84
C PRO A 229 -6.73 23.59 -6.42
N PHE A 230 -7.27 22.84 -7.38
CA PHE A 230 -8.11 21.65 -7.16
C PHE A 230 -7.32 20.34 -7.26
N GLU A 231 -6.02 20.38 -7.55
CA GLU A 231 -5.14 19.22 -7.60
C GLU A 231 -4.37 19.08 -6.29
N THR A 232 -4.27 17.83 -5.81
CA THR A 232 -3.51 17.51 -4.60
C THR A 232 -2.15 16.96 -4.97
N GLY A 233 -1.10 17.67 -4.58
CA GLY A 233 0.28 17.25 -4.75
C GLY A 233 1.17 17.72 -3.61
N VAL A 234 2.22 16.94 -3.31
CA VAL A 234 3.22 17.26 -2.27
C VAL A 234 4.60 17.05 -2.86
N VAL A 235 5.52 17.95 -2.52
CA VAL A 235 6.96 17.80 -2.79
C VAL A 235 7.71 18.11 -1.50
N THR A 236 8.40 17.11 -0.96
CA THR A 236 9.16 17.21 0.28
C THR A 236 10.64 17.03 -0.01
N ILE A 237 11.50 17.89 0.54
CA ILE A 237 12.94 17.64 0.60
C ILE A 237 13.23 16.94 1.92
N GLY A 238 13.62 15.67 1.83
CA GLY A 238 13.96 14.84 3.00
C GLY A 238 15.43 14.89 3.39
N SER A 239 16.31 15.19 2.42
CA SER A 239 17.75 15.28 2.66
C SER A 239 18.37 16.39 1.84
N PHE A 240 19.34 17.09 2.46
CA PHE A 240 20.22 18.06 1.82
C PHE A 240 21.63 17.88 2.40
N ASP A 241 22.49 17.18 1.68
CA ASP A 241 23.87 16.94 2.11
C ASP A 241 24.83 17.92 1.41
N GLY A 242 25.21 18.94 2.15
CA GLY A 242 26.21 19.94 1.79
C GLY A 242 27.30 20.11 2.86
N LYS A 243 27.48 19.12 3.75
CA LYS A 243 28.44 19.17 4.86
C LYS A 243 29.86 19.42 4.37
N GLY A 244 30.51 20.41 4.95
CA GLY A 244 31.87 20.80 4.64
C GLY A 244 32.54 21.59 5.78
N GLN A 245 33.61 22.35 5.48
CA GLN A 245 34.31 23.23 6.43
C GLN A 245 33.75 24.65 6.30
N PHE A 246 33.69 25.39 7.41
CA PHE A 246 33.07 26.73 7.46
C PHE A 246 33.75 27.77 6.53
N ASN A 247 35.00 27.57 6.14
CA ASN A 247 35.81 28.49 5.32
C ASN A 247 36.10 27.96 3.91
N VAL A 248 35.36 26.90 3.47
CA VAL A 248 35.55 26.27 2.16
C VAL A 248 34.19 26.29 1.42
N ILE A 249 34.19 26.83 0.19
CA ILE A 249 33.04 26.74 -0.70
C ILE A 249 32.88 25.30 -1.15
N LYS A 250 31.71 24.72 -0.88
CA LYS A 250 31.40 23.33 -1.21
C LYS A 250 31.21 23.17 -2.73
N ASP A 251 31.85 22.13 -3.26
CA ASP A 251 31.85 21.83 -4.69
C ASP A 251 30.66 20.92 -5.11
N VAL A 252 30.05 20.20 -4.17
CA VAL A 252 28.93 19.31 -4.47
C VAL A 252 27.88 19.31 -3.34
N VAL A 253 26.61 19.28 -3.72
CA VAL A 253 25.47 19.08 -2.83
C VAL A 253 24.59 17.97 -3.40
N GLU A 254 24.11 17.08 -2.53
CA GLU A 254 23.14 16.04 -2.86
C GLU A 254 21.81 16.34 -2.15
N ILE A 255 20.72 16.29 -2.91
CA ILE A 255 19.36 16.62 -2.45
C ILE A 255 18.46 15.43 -2.77
N GLU A 256 17.72 14.93 -1.78
CA GLU A 256 16.73 13.87 -1.99
C GLU A 256 15.35 14.38 -1.62
N GLY A 257 14.35 14.04 -2.45
CA GLY A 257 12.97 14.46 -2.23
C GLY A 257 11.93 13.41 -2.56
N ASP A 258 10.81 13.48 -1.84
CA ASP A 258 9.60 12.67 -2.02
C ASP A 258 8.54 13.49 -2.77
N VAL A 259 7.83 12.83 -3.67
CA VAL A 259 6.75 13.41 -4.49
C VAL A 259 5.49 12.60 -4.29
N ARG A 260 4.37 13.29 -4.01
CA ARG A 260 3.05 12.68 -3.96
C ARG A 260 2.11 13.41 -4.90
N GLY A 261 1.25 12.67 -5.56
CA GLY A 261 0.17 13.23 -6.39
C GLY A 261 -1.07 12.35 -6.32
N LEU A 262 -2.23 12.96 -6.10
CA LEU A 262 -3.48 12.22 -6.05
C LEU A 262 -3.87 11.65 -7.43
N THR A 263 -3.27 12.17 -8.50
CA THR A 263 -3.42 11.64 -9.86
C THR A 263 -2.06 11.44 -10.52
N ASP A 264 -1.95 10.52 -11.46
CA ASP A 264 -0.73 10.35 -12.25
C ASP A 264 -0.39 11.61 -13.07
N ALA A 265 -1.41 12.37 -13.51
CA ALA A 265 -1.22 13.65 -14.21
C ALA A 265 -0.58 14.72 -13.31
N THR A 266 -0.98 14.78 -12.03
CA THR A 266 -0.36 15.65 -11.03
C THR A 266 1.11 15.28 -10.81
N LYS A 267 1.44 13.99 -10.65
CA LYS A 267 2.83 13.53 -10.54
C LYS A 267 3.66 13.90 -11.77
N ALA A 268 3.13 13.67 -12.97
CA ALA A 268 3.81 14.01 -14.23
C ALA A 268 4.08 15.53 -14.35
N THR A 269 3.15 16.36 -13.88
CA THR A 269 3.35 17.82 -13.84
C THR A 269 4.48 18.19 -12.89
N ILE A 270 4.53 17.59 -11.70
CA ILE A 270 5.59 17.80 -10.70
C ILE A 270 6.95 17.34 -11.28
N GLU A 271 7.02 16.16 -11.87
CA GLU A 271 8.24 15.63 -12.51
C GLU A 271 8.79 16.61 -13.57
N LYS A 272 7.94 17.05 -14.47
CA LYS A 272 8.28 18.02 -15.53
C LYS A 272 8.90 19.30 -14.94
N GLU A 273 8.30 19.83 -13.88
CA GLU A 273 8.79 21.05 -13.25
C GLU A 273 10.09 20.84 -12.48
N ILE A 274 10.29 19.71 -11.79
CA ILE A 274 11.57 19.34 -11.15
C ILE A 274 12.68 19.28 -12.19
N LYS A 275 12.43 18.59 -13.34
CA LYS A 275 13.38 18.52 -14.46
C LYS A 275 13.69 19.90 -15.03
N ARG A 276 12.67 20.76 -15.18
CA ARG A 276 12.86 22.13 -15.66
C ARG A 276 13.71 22.97 -14.68
N LEU A 277 13.42 22.91 -13.39
CA LEU A 277 14.14 23.68 -12.38
C LEU A 277 15.63 23.25 -12.28
N SER A 278 15.93 21.94 -12.38
CA SER A 278 17.32 21.49 -12.40
C SER A 278 18.12 22.08 -13.56
N LYS A 279 17.52 22.18 -14.75
CA LYS A 279 18.17 22.82 -15.93
C LYS A 279 18.32 24.33 -15.78
N VAL A 280 17.33 25.00 -15.21
CA VAL A 280 17.42 26.46 -14.93
C VAL A 280 18.55 26.73 -13.91
N LEU A 281 18.74 25.87 -12.93
CA LEU A 281 19.80 26.00 -11.93
C LEU A 281 21.20 25.98 -12.57
N GLU A 282 21.42 25.10 -13.55
CA GLU A 282 22.68 25.04 -14.31
C GLU A 282 23.01 26.39 -14.98
N ALA A 283 22.03 26.94 -15.67
CA ALA A 283 22.20 28.22 -16.36
C ALA A 283 22.38 29.42 -15.41
N LEU A 284 21.71 29.40 -14.25
CA LEU A 284 21.70 30.51 -13.30
C LEU A 284 22.97 30.58 -12.46
N TYR A 285 23.53 29.41 -12.06
CA TYR A 285 24.66 29.35 -11.12
C TYR A 285 25.95 28.76 -11.72
N GLY A 286 25.92 28.36 -12.99
CA GLY A 286 27.11 27.76 -13.63
C GLY A 286 27.52 26.42 -13.01
N VAL A 287 26.56 25.68 -12.53
CA VAL A 287 26.70 24.31 -11.95
C VAL A 287 26.26 23.26 -12.94
N THR A 288 26.55 22.00 -12.66
CA THR A 288 25.99 20.85 -13.40
C THR A 288 25.03 20.08 -12.50
N CYS A 289 23.85 19.75 -13.01
CA CYS A 289 22.84 19.03 -12.28
C CYS A 289 22.63 17.62 -12.86
N THR A 290 22.84 16.59 -12.04
CA THR A 290 22.47 15.21 -12.38
C THR A 290 21.21 14.86 -11.59
N LEU A 291 20.11 14.64 -12.28
CA LEU A 291 18.82 14.30 -11.69
C LEU A 291 18.48 12.84 -12.00
N GLU A 292 18.25 12.06 -10.95
CA GLU A 292 17.60 10.75 -10.99
C GLU A 292 16.17 10.93 -10.49
N TYR A 293 15.19 10.44 -11.24
CA TYR A 293 13.78 10.51 -10.87
C TYR A 293 13.16 9.11 -11.05
N ASN A 294 12.58 8.60 -9.98
CA ASN A 294 11.97 7.27 -9.95
C ASN A 294 10.48 7.44 -9.66
N ASP A 295 9.64 7.07 -10.64
CA ASP A 295 8.19 7.01 -10.50
C ASP A 295 7.83 5.61 -9.99
N ASP A 296 7.65 5.49 -8.65
CA ASP A 296 7.51 4.21 -7.96
C ASP A 296 6.12 3.62 -8.13
N TYR A 297 5.13 4.23 -7.43
CA TYR A 297 3.77 3.72 -7.42
C TYR A 297 2.81 4.69 -8.10
N PRO A 298 1.92 4.19 -8.97
CA PRO A 298 0.85 5.01 -9.53
C PRO A 298 -0.13 5.46 -8.45
N ALA A 299 -0.94 6.47 -8.74
CA ALA A 299 -2.07 6.83 -7.90
C ALA A 299 -3.10 5.70 -7.91
N LEU A 300 -3.60 5.33 -6.73
CA LEU A 300 -4.61 4.28 -6.62
C LEU A 300 -5.98 4.83 -7.02
N TYR A 301 -6.54 4.24 -8.06
CA TYR A 301 -7.84 4.59 -8.61
C TYR A 301 -8.82 3.42 -8.47
N ASN A 302 -9.84 3.62 -7.68
CA ASN A 302 -10.97 2.71 -7.56
C ASN A 302 -11.93 2.89 -8.74
N ASP A 303 -12.25 1.80 -9.44
CA ASP A 303 -13.29 1.82 -10.46
C ASP A 303 -14.62 2.26 -9.85
N PRO A 304 -15.25 3.36 -10.35
CA PRO A 304 -16.45 3.89 -9.70
C PRO A 304 -17.64 2.94 -9.72
N GLU A 305 -17.84 2.19 -10.81
CA GLU A 305 -18.97 1.28 -10.94
C GLU A 305 -18.83 0.08 -9.99
N PHE A 306 -17.65 -0.53 -9.97
CA PHE A 306 -17.38 -1.64 -9.07
C PHE A 306 -17.35 -1.21 -7.59
N THR A 307 -16.81 -0.03 -7.30
CA THR A 307 -16.76 0.49 -5.91
C THR A 307 -18.15 0.80 -5.37
N GLU A 308 -19.03 1.40 -6.18
CA GLU A 308 -20.42 1.64 -5.79
C GLU A 308 -21.19 0.33 -5.65
N TYR A 309 -20.90 -0.67 -6.50
CA TYR A 309 -21.45 -2.02 -6.35
C TYR A 309 -21.04 -2.63 -5.00
N VAL A 310 -19.75 -2.57 -4.64
CA VAL A 310 -19.22 -3.05 -3.35
C VAL A 310 -19.93 -2.35 -2.19
N ALA A 311 -19.97 -1.02 -2.20
CA ALA A 311 -20.57 -0.23 -1.14
C ALA A 311 -22.08 -0.51 -0.99
N LYS A 312 -22.81 -0.65 -2.10
CA LYS A 312 -24.23 -1.01 -2.10
C LYS A 312 -24.46 -2.40 -1.50
N THR A 313 -23.68 -3.39 -1.95
CA THR A 313 -23.76 -4.76 -1.43
C THR A 313 -23.57 -4.79 0.09
N LEU A 314 -22.58 -4.06 0.61
CA LEU A 314 -22.33 -4.00 2.05
C LEU A 314 -23.44 -3.26 2.82
N LYS A 315 -23.99 -2.16 2.28
CA LYS A 315 -25.10 -1.40 2.90
C LYS A 315 -26.42 -2.17 2.93
N GLU A 316 -26.66 -3.02 1.93
CA GLU A 316 -27.88 -3.82 1.83
C GLU A 316 -27.81 -5.14 2.63
N ALA A 317 -26.61 -5.56 3.02
CA ALA A 317 -26.40 -6.74 3.84
C ALA A 317 -26.67 -6.41 5.33
N ASP A 318 -27.23 -7.40 6.05
CA ASP A 318 -27.45 -7.31 7.50
C ASP A 318 -26.13 -7.57 8.24
N LEU A 319 -25.31 -6.52 8.39
CA LEU A 319 -23.97 -6.54 8.98
C LEU A 319 -23.91 -5.65 10.22
N GLU A 320 -23.07 -6.01 11.19
CA GLU A 320 -22.93 -5.29 12.46
C GLU A 320 -21.92 -4.13 12.40
N PHE A 321 -21.66 -3.60 11.20
CA PHE A 321 -20.72 -2.46 10.99
C PHE A 321 -21.30 -1.44 10.01
N GLY A 322 -20.82 -0.18 10.12
CA GLY A 322 -21.19 0.89 9.21
C GLY A 322 -20.43 0.85 7.89
N VAL A 323 -20.96 1.51 6.85
CA VAL A 323 -20.33 1.64 5.53
C VAL A 323 -20.32 3.11 5.13
N GLU A 324 -19.15 3.74 5.25
CA GLU A 324 -18.97 5.17 5.17
C GLU A 324 -18.06 5.57 3.98
N ILE A 325 -18.29 6.77 3.44
CA ILE A 325 -17.37 7.34 2.45
C ILE A 325 -16.19 8.00 3.15
N CYS A 326 -14.97 7.82 2.62
CA CYS A 326 -13.77 8.47 3.19
C CYS A 326 -13.14 9.51 2.26
N GLU A 327 -12.30 10.37 2.82
CA GLU A 327 -11.41 11.22 2.06
C GLU A 327 -10.24 10.41 1.48
N PRO A 328 -9.59 10.89 0.39
CA PRO A 328 -8.39 10.26 -0.14
C PRO A 328 -7.30 10.16 0.93
N GLN A 329 -6.57 9.06 0.92
CA GLN A 329 -5.49 8.82 1.87
C GLN A 329 -4.13 9.23 1.30
N PRO A 330 -3.24 9.83 2.11
CA PRO A 330 -1.95 10.33 1.65
C PRO A 330 -0.89 9.24 1.32
N PRO A 331 -0.89 8.02 1.89
CA PRO A 331 0.05 6.96 1.51
C PRO A 331 -0.08 6.55 0.04
N SER A 332 0.91 5.82 -0.46
CA SER A 332 0.86 5.09 -1.73
C SER A 332 0.67 3.60 -1.46
N GLU A 333 0.20 2.86 -2.48
CA GLU A 333 -0.14 1.45 -2.37
C GLU A 333 0.08 0.78 -3.74
N ASP A 334 0.80 -0.34 -3.78
CA ASP A 334 1.12 -1.03 -5.02
C ASP A 334 -0.07 -1.82 -5.59
N PHE A 335 -1.17 -1.98 -4.83
CA PHE A 335 -2.46 -2.43 -5.36
C PHE A 335 -2.92 -1.60 -6.57
N ALA A 336 -2.43 -0.38 -6.69
CA ALA A 336 -2.65 0.48 -7.84
C ALA A 336 -2.26 -0.18 -9.17
N TYR A 337 -1.31 -1.12 -9.18
CA TYR A 337 -0.98 -1.88 -10.39
C TYR A 337 -2.09 -2.85 -10.79
N TYR A 338 -2.75 -3.52 -9.84
CA TYR A 338 -3.94 -4.34 -10.14
C TYR A 338 -5.09 -3.48 -10.69
N ALA A 339 -5.29 -2.29 -10.08
CA ALA A 339 -6.32 -1.35 -10.50
C ALA A 339 -6.10 -0.77 -11.91
N LYS A 340 -4.87 -0.78 -12.42
CA LYS A 340 -4.58 -0.44 -13.82
C LYS A 340 -4.91 -1.55 -14.81
N GLU A 341 -4.90 -2.80 -14.37
CA GLU A 341 -5.11 -3.96 -15.22
C GLU A 341 -6.56 -4.45 -15.22
N ARG A 342 -7.28 -4.27 -14.11
CA ARG A 342 -8.66 -4.72 -13.93
C ARG A 342 -9.48 -3.67 -13.16
N PRO A 343 -10.79 -3.54 -13.43
CA PRO A 343 -11.67 -2.76 -12.58
C PRO A 343 -11.57 -3.25 -11.14
N SER A 344 -11.22 -2.36 -10.22
CA SER A 344 -10.85 -2.72 -8.86
C SER A 344 -11.47 -1.79 -7.83
N ALA A 345 -11.66 -2.30 -6.61
CA ALA A 345 -12.03 -1.52 -5.45
C ALA A 345 -11.04 -1.81 -4.31
N PHE A 346 -10.53 -0.75 -3.70
CA PHE A 346 -9.72 -0.81 -2.50
C PHE A 346 -10.45 -0.06 -1.39
N ILE A 347 -10.83 -0.77 -0.35
CA ILE A 347 -11.62 -0.26 0.77
C ILE A 347 -10.82 -0.33 2.06
N TYR A 348 -11.28 0.33 3.11
CA TYR A 348 -10.60 0.33 4.39
C TYR A 348 -11.50 -0.23 5.48
N THR A 349 -10.92 -0.97 6.42
CA THR A 349 -11.57 -1.33 7.67
C THR A 349 -11.01 -0.47 8.78
N GLY A 350 -11.86 0.24 9.49
CA GLY A 350 -11.45 0.97 10.69
C GLY A 350 -10.90 0.02 11.74
N ALA A 351 -9.73 0.37 12.29
CA ALA A 351 -9.00 -0.47 13.23
C ALA A 351 -8.40 0.33 14.41
N ALA A 352 -8.92 1.53 14.68
CA ALA A 352 -8.51 2.31 15.84
C ALA A 352 -8.72 1.51 17.13
N VAL A 353 -7.72 1.49 18.01
CA VAL A 353 -7.88 0.88 19.33
C VAL A 353 -8.90 1.66 20.15
N GLU A 354 -9.76 0.96 20.90
CA GLU A 354 -10.82 1.58 21.68
C GLU A 354 -10.27 2.27 22.93
N ASP A 355 -9.19 1.71 23.50
CA ASP A 355 -8.54 2.21 24.69
C ASP A 355 -7.09 2.57 24.41
N GLY A 356 -6.68 3.76 24.86
CA GLY A 356 -5.31 4.24 24.76
C GLY A 356 -5.08 5.22 23.62
N GLU A 357 -3.80 5.48 23.36
CA GLU A 357 -3.36 6.41 22.31
C GLU A 357 -3.33 5.71 20.93
N ILE A 358 -3.91 6.39 19.94
CA ILE A 358 -3.90 5.93 18.54
C ILE A 358 -2.59 6.37 17.89
N TYR A 359 -1.83 5.41 17.41
CA TYR A 359 -0.62 5.66 16.65
C TYR A 359 -0.85 5.34 15.17
N PRO A 360 -0.34 6.20 14.25
CA PRO A 360 -0.49 5.96 12.83
C PRO A 360 0.35 4.76 12.37
N HIS A 361 0.11 4.32 11.14
CA HIS A 361 0.94 3.33 10.47
C HIS A 361 2.43 3.75 10.48
N HIS A 362 3.34 2.77 10.45
CA HIS A 362 4.79 2.93 10.50
C HIS A 362 5.33 3.51 11.82
N HIS A 363 4.51 3.60 12.87
CA HIS A 363 4.96 4.06 14.18
C HIS A 363 5.39 2.85 15.06
N PRO A 364 6.49 2.95 15.86
CA PRO A 364 6.93 1.85 16.74
C PRO A 364 5.89 1.35 17.74
N LYS A 365 4.90 2.18 18.06
CA LYS A 365 3.77 1.86 18.96
C LYS A 365 2.46 1.59 18.21
N PHE A 366 2.51 1.34 16.91
CA PHE A 366 1.35 1.00 16.10
C PHE A 366 0.60 -0.21 16.68
N LYS A 367 -0.70 -0.05 16.81
CA LYS A 367 -1.63 -1.10 17.27
C LYS A 367 -2.94 -0.96 16.51
N ILE A 368 -3.62 -2.08 16.37
CA ILE A 368 -4.97 -2.13 15.80
C ILE A 368 -5.93 -2.88 16.73
N SER A 369 -7.20 -2.55 16.63
CA SER A 369 -8.29 -3.35 17.20
C SER A 369 -8.42 -4.67 16.45
N GLU A 370 -8.33 -5.81 17.15
CA GLU A 370 -8.47 -7.14 16.54
C GLU A 370 -9.90 -7.41 16.02
N LYS A 371 -10.90 -6.62 16.42
CA LYS A 371 -12.25 -6.65 15.83
C LYS A 371 -12.25 -6.37 14.32
N SER A 372 -11.26 -5.61 13.82
CA SER A 372 -11.11 -5.32 12.41
C SER A 372 -10.89 -6.56 11.55
N LEU A 373 -10.38 -7.66 12.10
CA LEU A 373 -10.16 -8.91 11.37
C LEU A 373 -11.50 -9.51 10.92
N LEU A 374 -12.43 -9.69 11.87
CA LEU A 374 -13.75 -10.24 11.58
C LEU A 374 -14.51 -9.32 10.63
N ILE A 375 -14.51 -8.01 10.86
CA ILE A 375 -15.17 -7.01 10.00
C ILE A 375 -14.63 -7.10 8.57
N SER A 376 -13.30 -7.18 8.39
CA SER A 376 -12.69 -7.32 7.06
C SER A 376 -13.11 -8.63 6.38
N ALA A 377 -13.10 -9.74 7.09
CA ALA A 377 -13.51 -11.04 6.57
C ALA A 377 -15.00 -11.04 6.16
N GLU A 378 -15.89 -10.50 7.01
CA GLU A 378 -17.33 -10.38 6.73
C GLU A 378 -17.58 -9.47 5.53
N ALA A 379 -16.90 -8.32 5.43
CA ALA A 379 -17.05 -7.39 4.32
C ALA A 379 -16.62 -8.02 2.98
N VAL A 380 -15.40 -8.55 2.92
CA VAL A 380 -14.88 -9.18 1.70
C VAL A 380 -15.73 -10.41 1.31
N GLY A 381 -16.04 -11.28 2.27
CA GLY A 381 -16.81 -12.49 2.02
C GLY A 381 -18.24 -12.20 1.54
N THR A 382 -18.88 -11.16 2.08
CA THR A 382 -20.21 -10.71 1.62
C THR A 382 -20.16 -10.26 0.16
N VAL A 383 -19.16 -9.46 -0.21
CA VAL A 383 -18.98 -9.03 -1.61
C VAL A 383 -18.70 -10.22 -2.52
N VAL A 384 -17.84 -11.16 -2.12
CA VAL A 384 -17.55 -12.38 -2.88
C VAL A 384 -18.83 -13.16 -3.17
N LEU A 385 -19.64 -13.45 -2.15
CA LEU A 385 -20.86 -14.24 -2.32
C LEU A 385 -21.93 -13.52 -3.14
N ASP A 386 -22.05 -12.20 -3.03
CA ASP A 386 -22.99 -11.44 -3.85
C ASP A 386 -22.53 -11.34 -5.30
N TYR A 387 -21.24 -11.10 -5.53
CA TYR A 387 -20.63 -10.97 -6.86
C TYR A 387 -20.70 -12.30 -7.66
N LEU A 388 -20.52 -13.41 -6.97
CA LEU A 388 -20.49 -14.76 -7.55
C LEU A 388 -21.82 -15.51 -7.39
N LYS A 389 -22.89 -14.83 -6.97
CA LYS A 389 -24.23 -15.46 -6.96
C LYS A 389 -24.62 -15.82 -8.40
N GLY A 390 -25.08 -17.05 -8.62
CA GLY A 390 -25.62 -17.46 -9.91
C GLY A 390 -26.86 -16.66 -10.27
N ASP A 391 -27.07 -16.45 -11.58
CA ASP A 391 -28.37 -15.98 -12.07
C ASP A 391 -29.41 -17.04 -11.72
N ASN A 392 -30.32 -16.74 -10.78
CA ASN A 392 -31.47 -17.56 -10.45
C ASN A 392 -32.60 -17.28 -11.44
#